data_45fc3c30b41a34629c225b10458bf4d8
#
_entry.id   45fc3c30b41a34629c225b10458bf4d8
#
_cell.length_a   1.000
_cell.length_b   1.000
_cell.length_c   1.000
_cell.angle_alpha   90.00
_cell.angle_beta   90.00
_cell.angle_gamma   90.00
#
_symmetry.space_group_name_H-M   'P 1'
#
loop_
_entity.id
_entity.type
_entity.pdbx_description
1 polymer ?
#
loop_
_entity_poly.entity_id
_entity_poly.type
_entity_poly.pdbx_seq_one_letter_code
_entity_poly.pdbx_strand_id
1 'polypeptide(L)'
;MLRGEEVELPRFNFNLGKKEYKGDKLRIDEHTILILEGIHALNPELTPQIPAASKYKIYVSALTTISLDDHNWIPTTDNRLLRRIIRDFNYRGYSAQETISRWPSVRAGEDKWIFPYQENADVMFNSALLFEFAVLRCHAEPILTSVPRNCPEYPEAYRLLKFIKYFTPVQDKEIPPTSLLREFLGGSSFKY
;
A
#
# COMPACT_ATOMS: atom_id res chain seq x y z
N MET A 1 8.40 0.59 27.26
CA MET A 1 7.52 1.68 26.76
C MET A 1 6.21 1.74 27.55
N LEU A 2 5.33 0.75 27.51
CA LEU A 2 4.05 0.74 28.25
C LEU A 2 4.19 0.89 29.80
N ARG A 3 5.37 0.71 30.35
CA ARG A 3 5.70 0.94 31.79
C ARG A 3 6.28 2.32 32.05
N GLY A 4 6.20 3.25 31.08
CA GLY A 4 6.79 4.58 31.20
C GLY A 4 8.31 4.63 31.02
N GLU A 5 8.92 3.52 30.62
CA GLU A 5 10.36 3.45 30.33
C GLU A 5 10.68 4.06 28.97
N GLU A 6 11.79 4.79 28.89
CA GLU A 6 12.32 5.30 27.61
C GLU A 6 12.92 4.14 26.81
N VAL A 7 12.56 4.02 25.55
CA VAL A 7 13.02 2.95 24.64
C VAL A 7 13.61 3.58 23.39
N GLU A 8 14.78 3.11 22.98
CA GLU A 8 15.36 3.48 21.70
C GLU A 8 14.66 2.75 20.56
N LEU A 9 14.22 3.50 19.54
CA LEU A 9 13.48 2.97 18.40
C LEU A 9 14.43 2.53 17.29
N PRO A 10 14.31 1.28 16.80
CA PRO A 10 15.04 0.85 15.62
C PRO A 10 14.46 1.49 14.36
N ARG A 11 15.34 1.90 13.43
CA ARG A 11 14.97 2.22 12.06
C ARG A 11 15.41 1.09 11.13
N PHE A 12 14.60 0.79 10.12
CA PHE A 12 14.97 -0.19 9.12
C PHE A 12 15.61 0.51 7.92
N ASN A 13 16.86 0.14 7.64
CA ASN A 13 17.56 0.60 6.44
C ASN A 13 17.22 -0.33 5.27
N PHE A 14 16.36 0.11 4.36
CA PHE A 14 15.91 -0.67 3.20
C PHE A 14 17.03 -0.98 2.20
N ASN A 15 18.05 -0.12 2.09
CA ASN A 15 19.17 -0.34 1.20
C ASN A 15 20.10 -1.45 1.70
N LEU A 16 20.27 -1.53 3.02
CA LEU A 16 21.15 -2.51 3.68
C LEU A 16 20.39 -3.74 4.17
N GLY A 17 19.07 -3.71 4.19
CA GLY A 17 18.23 -4.80 4.71
C GLY A 17 18.41 -5.07 6.20
N LYS A 18 18.81 -4.07 6.99
CA LYS A 18 19.17 -4.21 8.41
C LYS A 18 18.48 -3.17 9.29
N LYS A 19 18.31 -3.55 10.57
CA LYS A 19 17.90 -2.61 11.63
C LYS A 19 19.11 -1.76 12.05
N GLU A 20 18.87 -0.47 12.22
CA GLU A 20 19.85 0.51 12.72
C GLU A 20 19.24 1.24 13.91
N TYR A 21 20.07 1.56 14.90
CA TYR A 21 19.70 2.43 16.02
C TYR A 21 20.42 3.77 15.81
N LYS A 22 19.66 4.86 15.78
CA LYS A 22 20.17 6.22 15.50
C LYS A 22 19.99 7.17 16.69
N GLY A 23 19.70 6.62 17.87
CA GLY A 23 19.49 7.39 19.08
C GLY A 23 18.08 7.97 19.23
N ASP A 24 17.14 7.60 18.33
CA ASP A 24 15.75 8.03 18.46
C ASP A 24 15.10 7.32 19.65
N LYS A 25 14.73 8.09 20.65
CA LYS A 25 14.13 7.56 21.88
C LYS A 25 12.67 7.98 21.97
N LEU A 26 11.85 7.09 22.48
CA LEU A 26 10.44 7.34 22.74
C LEU A 26 10.09 6.91 24.18
N ARG A 27 9.39 7.79 24.88
CA ARG A 27 8.73 7.52 26.14
C ARG A 27 7.26 7.88 25.99
N ILE A 28 6.38 7.02 26.47
CA ILE A 28 4.94 7.26 26.47
C ILE A 28 4.44 7.39 27.90
N ASP A 29 3.39 8.16 28.10
CA ASP A 29 2.67 8.36 29.33
C ASP A 29 1.18 7.98 29.19
N GLU A 30 0.38 8.24 30.21
CA GLU A 30 -1.05 7.92 30.24
C GLU A 30 -1.91 8.72 29.24
N HIS A 31 -1.39 9.84 28.71
CA HIS A 31 -2.05 10.69 27.74
C HIS A 31 -1.59 10.42 26.29
N THR A 32 -0.66 9.49 26.10
CA THR A 32 -0.07 9.20 24.81
C THR A 32 -0.86 8.12 24.08
N ILE A 33 -1.29 8.43 22.84
CA ILE A 33 -1.82 7.43 21.91
C ILE A 33 -0.68 7.01 20.98
N LEU A 34 -0.37 5.72 20.99
CA LEU A 34 0.65 5.14 20.11
C LEU A 34 -0.01 4.54 18.89
N ILE A 35 0.31 5.06 17.70
CA ILE A 35 -0.14 4.51 16.42
C ILE A 35 0.96 3.60 15.89
N LEU A 36 0.64 2.30 15.75
CA LEU A 36 1.51 1.29 15.13
C LEU A 36 0.95 0.97 13.75
N GLU A 37 1.75 1.17 12.70
CA GLU A 37 1.37 0.83 11.35
C GLU A 37 2.30 -0.23 10.76
N GLY A 38 1.76 -1.08 9.91
CA GLY A 38 2.52 -2.08 9.16
C GLY A 38 1.69 -3.30 8.78
N ILE A 39 2.19 -4.06 7.82
CA ILE A 39 1.50 -5.24 7.28
C ILE A 39 1.22 -6.34 8.32
N HIS A 40 1.94 -6.35 9.43
CA HIS A 40 1.77 -7.32 10.52
C HIS A 40 1.02 -6.74 11.74
N ALA A 41 0.56 -5.50 11.68
CA ALA A 41 0.00 -4.81 12.85
C ALA A 41 -1.26 -5.51 13.44
N LEU A 42 -2.03 -6.22 12.60
CA LEU A 42 -3.22 -6.97 13.05
C LEU A 42 -2.91 -8.37 13.56
N ASN A 43 -1.67 -8.87 13.41
CA ASN A 43 -1.29 -10.17 13.95
C ASN A 43 -1.23 -10.10 15.49
N PRO A 44 -2.07 -10.86 16.23
CA PRO A 44 -2.10 -10.82 17.68
C PRO A 44 -0.79 -11.26 18.34
N GLU A 45 -0.01 -12.09 17.67
CA GLU A 45 1.29 -12.55 18.16
C GLU A 45 2.35 -11.43 18.23
N LEU A 46 2.13 -10.32 17.54
CA LEU A 46 3.04 -9.17 17.60
C LEU A 46 2.97 -8.44 18.95
N THR A 47 1.80 -8.44 19.57
CA THR A 47 1.55 -7.67 20.80
C THR A 47 0.77 -8.48 21.85
N PRO A 48 1.21 -9.70 22.21
CA PRO A 48 0.45 -10.57 23.13
C PRO A 48 0.39 -10.01 24.56
N GLN A 49 1.38 -9.19 24.96
CA GLN A 49 1.44 -8.61 26.30
C GLN A 49 0.55 -7.37 26.47
N ILE A 50 -0.02 -6.82 25.38
CA ILE A 50 -0.89 -5.65 25.44
C ILE A 50 -2.33 -6.13 25.56
N PRO A 51 -3.09 -5.72 26.60
CA PRO A 51 -4.50 -6.09 26.76
C PRO A 51 -5.33 -5.67 25.53
N ALA A 52 -6.29 -6.50 25.15
CA ALA A 52 -7.16 -6.22 23.99
C ALA A 52 -7.93 -4.90 24.17
N ALA A 53 -8.40 -4.61 25.38
CA ALA A 53 -9.13 -3.38 25.71
C ALA A 53 -8.29 -2.08 25.53
N SER A 54 -6.96 -2.21 25.44
CA SER A 54 -6.04 -1.08 25.19
C SER A 54 -5.65 -0.94 23.71
N LYS A 55 -6.30 -1.69 22.83
CA LYS A 55 -6.01 -1.68 21.39
C LYS A 55 -7.27 -1.31 20.60
N TYR A 56 -7.09 -0.45 19.61
CA TYR A 56 -8.09 -0.24 18.56
C TYR A 56 -7.45 -0.58 17.23
N LYS A 57 -8.01 -1.52 16.50
CA LYS A 57 -7.40 -2.13 15.31
C LYS A 57 -8.15 -1.69 14.06
N ILE A 58 -7.40 -1.14 13.12
CA ILE A 58 -7.94 -0.63 11.86
C ILE A 58 -7.31 -1.43 10.71
N TYR A 59 -8.13 -2.10 9.91
CA TYR A 59 -7.69 -2.67 8.65
C TYR A 59 -7.84 -1.64 7.54
N VAL A 60 -6.74 -1.28 6.89
CA VAL A 60 -6.73 -0.33 5.77
C VAL A 60 -6.43 -1.06 4.48
N SER A 61 -7.34 -0.99 3.52
CA SER A 61 -7.14 -1.61 2.19
C SER A 61 -7.86 -0.81 1.11
N ALA A 62 -7.37 -0.91 -0.12
CA ALA A 62 -8.03 -0.34 -1.30
C ALA A 62 -9.10 -1.31 -1.79
N LEU A 63 -10.21 -1.40 -1.09
CA LEU A 63 -11.32 -2.29 -1.41
C LEU A 63 -12.13 -1.70 -2.57
N THR A 64 -11.89 -2.20 -3.78
CA THR A 64 -12.62 -1.74 -4.97
C THR A 64 -14.08 -2.17 -4.92
N THR A 65 -14.98 -1.21 -5.12
CA THR A 65 -16.43 -1.41 -5.09
C THR A 65 -17.07 -1.10 -6.45
N ILE A 66 -16.24 -0.88 -7.48
CA ILE A 66 -16.69 -0.51 -8.82
C ILE A 66 -16.74 -1.76 -9.69
N SER A 67 -17.80 -1.91 -10.47
CA SER A 67 -17.91 -2.86 -11.58
C SER A 67 -17.76 -2.14 -12.91
N LEU A 68 -17.18 -2.81 -13.91
CA LEU A 68 -17.12 -2.32 -15.29
C LEU A 68 -18.46 -2.53 -16.01
N ASP A 69 -19.15 -3.61 -15.66
CA ASP A 69 -20.48 -3.98 -16.13
C ASP A 69 -21.16 -4.89 -15.09
N ASP A 70 -22.33 -5.46 -15.43
CA ASP A 70 -23.12 -6.29 -14.52
C ASP A 70 -22.43 -7.61 -14.11
N HIS A 71 -21.35 -7.99 -14.79
CA HIS A 71 -20.67 -9.28 -14.59
C HIS A 71 -19.18 -9.13 -14.24
N ASN A 72 -18.59 -7.97 -14.53
CA ASN A 72 -17.15 -7.73 -14.37
C ASN A 72 -16.87 -6.69 -13.30
N TRP A 73 -16.60 -7.15 -12.08
CA TRP A 73 -16.11 -6.33 -11.00
C TRP A 73 -14.60 -6.12 -11.09
N ILE A 74 -14.13 -5.02 -10.57
CA ILE A 74 -12.70 -4.69 -10.56
C ILE A 74 -12.03 -5.37 -9.35
N PRO A 75 -11.06 -6.25 -9.56
CA PRO A 75 -10.35 -6.88 -8.46
C PRO A 75 -9.55 -5.86 -7.64
N THR A 76 -9.67 -5.93 -6.31
CA THR A 76 -8.83 -5.14 -5.38
C THR A 76 -7.35 -5.32 -5.65
N THR A 77 -6.95 -6.52 -6.08
CA THR A 77 -5.57 -6.85 -6.46
C THR A 77 -5.05 -6.02 -7.61
N ASP A 78 -5.88 -5.69 -8.60
CA ASP A 78 -5.49 -4.89 -9.75
C ASP A 78 -5.23 -3.44 -9.35
N ASN A 79 -6.09 -2.88 -8.51
CA ASN A 79 -5.88 -1.56 -7.94
C ASN A 79 -4.55 -1.48 -7.16
N ARG A 80 -4.32 -2.45 -6.29
CA ARG A 80 -3.11 -2.51 -5.48
C ARG A 80 -1.86 -2.70 -6.33
N LEU A 81 -1.93 -3.52 -7.38
CA LEU A 81 -0.81 -3.72 -8.30
C LEU A 81 -0.50 -2.42 -9.08
N LEU A 82 -1.52 -1.73 -9.60
CA LEU A 82 -1.33 -0.46 -10.29
C LEU A 82 -0.72 0.63 -9.38
N ARG A 83 -1.25 0.80 -8.18
CA ARG A 83 -0.67 1.69 -7.17
C ARG A 83 0.80 1.35 -6.91
N ARG A 84 1.11 0.06 -6.76
CA ARG A 84 2.46 -0.41 -6.51
C ARG A 84 3.39 -0.14 -7.70
N ILE A 85 2.97 -0.43 -8.92
CA ILE A 85 3.77 -0.19 -10.14
C ILE A 85 4.16 1.30 -10.22
N ILE A 86 3.21 2.20 -10.02
CA ILE A 86 3.47 3.64 -10.08
C ILE A 86 4.41 4.07 -8.95
N ARG A 87 4.17 3.64 -7.70
CA ARG A 87 5.03 3.97 -6.57
C ARG A 87 6.44 3.43 -6.73
N ASP A 88 6.57 2.15 -7.11
CA ASP A 88 7.88 1.51 -7.24
C ASP A 88 8.69 2.17 -8.36
N PHE A 89 8.04 2.58 -9.45
CA PHE A 89 8.66 3.33 -10.54
C PHE A 89 9.12 4.73 -10.09
N ASN A 90 8.26 5.49 -9.42
CA ASN A 90 8.54 6.88 -9.04
C ASN A 90 9.56 6.99 -7.90
N TYR A 91 9.56 6.05 -6.94
CA TYR A 91 10.29 6.26 -5.66
C TYR A 91 11.27 5.16 -5.30
N ARG A 92 11.24 4.01 -5.98
CA ARG A 92 12.08 2.86 -5.64
C ARG A 92 13.00 2.42 -6.77
N GLY A 93 12.90 3.05 -7.93
CA GLY A 93 13.73 2.75 -9.10
C GLY A 93 13.46 1.40 -9.75
N TYR A 94 12.29 0.78 -9.49
CA TYR A 94 11.89 -0.48 -10.14
C TYR A 94 11.08 -0.21 -11.39
N SER A 95 11.35 -0.97 -12.44
CA SER A 95 10.50 -1.04 -13.64
C SER A 95 9.17 -1.74 -13.36
N ALA A 96 8.18 -1.55 -14.26
CA ALA A 96 6.94 -2.32 -14.20
C ALA A 96 7.20 -3.82 -14.31
N GLN A 97 8.14 -4.24 -15.15
CA GLN A 97 8.54 -5.63 -15.29
C GLN A 97 8.98 -6.22 -13.96
N GLU A 98 9.90 -5.56 -13.25
CA GLU A 98 10.39 -6.03 -11.94
C GLU A 98 9.30 -6.07 -10.88
N THR A 99 8.39 -5.09 -10.88
CA THR A 99 7.28 -5.05 -9.94
C THR A 99 6.30 -6.19 -10.20
N ILE A 100 5.95 -6.45 -11.47
CA ILE A 100 5.06 -7.55 -11.86
C ILE A 100 5.70 -8.90 -11.54
N SER A 101 6.99 -9.08 -11.84
CA SER A 101 7.74 -10.31 -11.53
C SER A 101 7.68 -10.66 -10.03
N ARG A 102 7.74 -9.66 -9.16
CA ARG A 102 7.68 -9.83 -7.69
C ARG A 102 6.27 -9.99 -7.14
N TRP A 103 5.24 -9.67 -7.93
CA TRP A 103 3.86 -9.64 -7.45
C TRP A 103 3.35 -10.98 -6.89
N PRO A 104 3.63 -12.14 -7.48
CA PRO A 104 3.24 -13.43 -6.89
C PRO A 104 3.77 -13.66 -5.47
N SER A 105 5.02 -13.27 -5.20
CA SER A 105 5.62 -13.36 -3.86
C SER A 105 4.93 -12.42 -2.85
N VAL A 106 4.54 -11.21 -3.29
CA VAL A 106 3.78 -10.27 -2.47
C VAL A 106 2.42 -10.88 -2.11
N ARG A 107 1.72 -11.43 -3.10
CA ARG A 107 0.42 -12.10 -2.90
C ARG A 107 0.51 -13.26 -1.91
N ALA A 108 1.51 -14.11 -2.06
CA ALA A 108 1.73 -15.20 -1.11
C ALA A 108 1.98 -14.69 0.33
N GLY A 109 2.67 -13.56 0.46
CA GLY A 109 2.86 -12.89 1.75
C GLY A 109 1.55 -12.35 2.34
N GLU A 110 0.68 -11.77 1.51
CA GLU A 110 -0.64 -11.27 1.91
C GLU A 110 -1.55 -12.40 2.38
N ASP A 111 -1.60 -13.50 1.62
CA ASP A 111 -2.41 -14.68 1.94
C ASP A 111 -1.97 -15.32 3.27
N LYS A 112 -0.68 -15.25 3.58
CA LYS A 112 -0.12 -15.84 4.80
C LYS A 112 -0.20 -14.93 6.02
N TRP A 113 0.03 -13.62 5.85
CA TRP A 113 0.35 -12.73 6.96
C TRP A 113 -0.62 -11.56 7.13
N ILE A 114 -1.53 -11.31 6.18
CA ILE A 114 -2.45 -10.18 6.24
C ILE A 114 -3.90 -10.66 6.30
N PHE A 115 -4.34 -11.40 5.29
CA PHE A 115 -5.75 -11.79 5.18
C PHE A 115 -6.27 -12.66 6.32
N PRO A 116 -5.50 -13.60 6.92
CA PRO A 116 -5.98 -14.36 8.07
C PRO A 116 -6.30 -13.50 9.30
N TYR A 117 -5.76 -12.29 9.37
CA TYR A 117 -5.92 -11.39 10.52
C TYR A 117 -6.84 -10.20 10.25
N GLN A 118 -7.39 -10.05 9.05
CA GLN A 118 -8.25 -8.92 8.72
C GLN A 118 -9.52 -8.87 9.58
N GLU A 119 -10.07 -10.02 9.93
CA GLU A 119 -11.25 -10.12 10.80
C GLU A 119 -10.97 -9.78 12.27
N ASN A 120 -9.70 -9.62 12.65
CA ASN A 120 -9.33 -9.14 13.98
C ASN A 120 -9.45 -7.61 14.11
N ALA A 121 -9.76 -6.90 13.03
CA ALA A 121 -9.93 -5.46 13.05
C ALA A 121 -11.26 -5.05 13.71
N ASP A 122 -11.22 -3.97 14.46
CA ASP A 122 -12.43 -3.36 15.04
C ASP A 122 -13.19 -2.57 13.98
N VAL A 123 -12.47 -2.05 12.96
CA VAL A 123 -13.05 -1.32 11.82
C VAL A 123 -12.22 -1.53 10.56
N MET A 124 -12.90 -1.52 9.40
CA MET A 124 -12.26 -1.53 8.09
C MET A 124 -12.33 -0.14 7.46
N PHE A 125 -11.19 0.37 7.01
CA PHE A 125 -11.10 1.61 6.24
C PHE A 125 -10.81 1.31 4.78
N ASN A 126 -11.76 1.66 3.90
CA ASN A 126 -11.57 1.55 2.46
C ASN A 126 -10.79 2.76 1.93
N SER A 127 -9.58 2.54 1.47
CA SER A 127 -8.73 3.58 0.88
C SER A 127 -8.89 3.72 -0.64
N ALA A 128 -9.77 2.94 -1.29
CA ALA A 128 -10.05 3.09 -2.71
C ALA A 128 -10.89 4.35 -2.96
N LEU A 129 -10.52 5.08 -4.01
CA LEU A 129 -11.25 6.24 -4.47
C LEU A 129 -11.96 5.93 -5.80
N LEU A 130 -13.19 6.37 -5.95
CA LEU A 130 -14.00 6.07 -7.14
C LEU A 130 -13.35 6.52 -8.45
N PHE A 131 -12.59 7.61 -8.41
CA PHE A 131 -11.96 8.22 -9.59
C PHE A 131 -10.50 7.82 -9.79
N GLU A 132 -9.92 6.99 -8.90
CA GLU A 132 -8.48 6.78 -8.91
C GLU A 132 -7.94 6.14 -10.17
N PHE A 133 -8.68 5.21 -10.79
CA PHE A 133 -8.24 4.58 -12.05
C PHE A 133 -8.12 5.58 -13.19
N ALA A 134 -8.99 6.58 -13.23
CA ALA A 134 -8.93 7.67 -14.20
C ALA A 134 -7.62 8.49 -14.05
N VAL A 135 -7.20 8.73 -12.82
CA VAL A 135 -5.96 9.44 -12.51
C VAL A 135 -4.74 8.54 -12.70
N LEU A 136 -4.78 7.32 -12.14
CA LEU A 136 -3.69 6.35 -12.24
C LEU A 136 -3.38 6.00 -13.71
N ARG A 137 -4.36 6.06 -14.60
CA ARG A 137 -4.16 5.82 -16.04
C ARG A 137 -3.07 6.70 -16.62
N CYS A 138 -3.06 8.00 -16.31
CA CYS A 138 -2.08 8.94 -16.84
C CYS A 138 -0.63 8.54 -16.51
N HIS A 139 -0.43 7.90 -15.36
CA HIS A 139 0.88 7.45 -14.89
C HIS A 139 1.18 6.00 -15.28
N ALA A 140 0.21 5.10 -15.15
CA ALA A 140 0.39 3.68 -15.40
C ALA A 140 0.59 3.35 -16.89
N GLU A 141 -0.13 4.04 -17.79
CA GLU A 141 -0.11 3.74 -19.23
C GLU A 141 1.30 3.81 -19.85
N PRO A 142 2.10 4.87 -19.66
CA PRO A 142 3.48 4.91 -20.17
C PRO A 142 4.38 3.86 -19.52
N ILE A 143 4.25 3.63 -18.21
CA ILE A 143 5.05 2.66 -17.46
C ILE A 143 4.78 1.23 -17.94
N LEU A 144 3.50 0.85 -18.08
CA LEU A 144 3.11 -0.47 -18.58
C LEU A 144 3.48 -0.68 -20.05
N THR A 145 3.42 0.38 -20.87
CA THR A 145 3.80 0.33 -22.28
C THR A 145 5.29 0.07 -22.48
N SER A 146 6.12 0.45 -21.52
CA SER A 146 7.58 0.22 -21.57
C SER A 146 7.99 -1.24 -21.36
N VAL A 147 7.07 -2.12 -20.92
CA VAL A 147 7.38 -3.53 -20.66
C VAL A 147 7.64 -4.26 -22.00
N PRO A 148 8.80 -4.93 -22.15
CA PRO A 148 9.16 -5.62 -23.38
C PRO A 148 8.19 -6.77 -23.73
N ARG A 149 7.87 -6.91 -25.01
CA ARG A 149 6.93 -7.96 -25.46
C ARG A 149 7.43 -9.39 -25.31
N ASN A 150 8.75 -9.56 -25.21
CA ASN A 150 9.42 -10.86 -25.15
C ASN A 150 9.73 -11.33 -23.72
N CYS A 151 9.16 -10.69 -22.68
CA CYS A 151 9.35 -11.10 -21.30
C CYS A 151 8.11 -11.78 -20.71
N PRO A 152 8.27 -12.62 -19.66
CA PRO A 152 7.17 -13.34 -19.01
C PRO A 152 6.09 -12.43 -18.41
N GLU A 153 6.45 -11.19 -18.02
CA GLU A 153 5.59 -10.22 -17.37
C GLU A 153 4.68 -9.46 -18.37
N TYR A 154 4.99 -9.54 -19.67
CA TYR A 154 4.26 -8.80 -20.70
C TYR A 154 2.75 -9.12 -20.74
N PRO A 155 2.27 -10.37 -20.65
CA PRO A 155 0.85 -10.65 -20.65
C PRO A 155 0.09 -9.92 -19.54
N GLU A 156 0.65 -9.85 -18.34
CA GLU A 156 0.05 -9.14 -17.22
C GLU A 156 0.09 -7.62 -17.43
N ALA A 157 1.23 -7.08 -17.86
CA ALA A 157 1.34 -5.66 -18.21
C ALA A 157 0.33 -5.26 -19.29
N TYR A 158 0.15 -6.09 -20.31
CA TYR A 158 -0.80 -5.86 -21.40
C TYR A 158 -2.26 -5.95 -20.92
N ARG A 159 -2.58 -6.91 -20.03
CA ARG A 159 -3.88 -7.04 -19.40
C ARG A 159 -4.24 -5.78 -18.61
N LEU A 160 -3.33 -5.32 -17.74
CA LEU A 160 -3.52 -4.08 -16.97
C LEU A 160 -3.64 -2.85 -17.87
N LEU A 161 -2.84 -2.78 -18.93
CA LEU A 161 -2.91 -1.70 -19.92
C LEU A 161 -4.27 -1.65 -20.63
N LYS A 162 -4.81 -2.81 -20.99
CA LYS A 162 -6.16 -2.93 -21.56
C LYS A 162 -7.23 -2.48 -20.55
N PHE A 163 -7.12 -2.95 -19.32
CA PHE A 163 -8.04 -2.62 -18.24
C PHE A 163 -8.08 -1.12 -17.98
N ILE A 164 -6.92 -0.47 -17.78
CA ILE A 164 -6.89 0.93 -17.42
C ILE A 164 -7.44 1.86 -18.52
N LYS A 165 -7.48 1.39 -19.77
CA LYS A 165 -8.03 2.13 -20.91
C LYS A 165 -9.56 2.27 -20.90
N TYR A 166 -10.27 1.52 -20.07
CA TYR A 166 -11.72 1.73 -19.88
C TYR A 166 -12.05 3.04 -19.18
N PHE A 167 -11.10 3.64 -18.46
CA PHE A 167 -11.31 4.88 -17.71
C PHE A 167 -10.89 6.09 -18.53
N THR A 168 -11.73 7.14 -18.56
CA THR A 168 -11.34 8.43 -19.14
C THR A 168 -10.24 9.06 -18.28
N PRO A 169 -9.09 9.47 -18.87
CA PRO A 169 -7.98 10.00 -18.09
C PRO A 169 -8.32 11.34 -17.44
N VAL A 170 -7.96 11.50 -16.16
CA VAL A 170 -8.06 12.74 -15.40
C VAL A 170 -6.65 13.16 -14.99
N GLN A 171 -6.32 14.43 -15.25
CA GLN A 171 -5.00 14.96 -14.92
C GLN A 171 -4.84 15.09 -13.40
N ASP A 172 -3.65 14.80 -12.90
CA ASP A 172 -3.33 14.85 -11.49
C ASP A 172 -3.35 16.26 -10.88
N LYS A 173 -3.29 17.32 -11.71
CA LYS A 173 -3.49 18.71 -11.26
C LYS A 173 -4.84 18.95 -10.57
N GLU A 174 -5.86 18.13 -10.91
CA GLU A 174 -7.19 18.20 -10.31
C GLU A 174 -7.24 17.52 -8.91
N ILE A 175 -6.16 16.82 -8.51
CA ILE A 175 -6.12 16.06 -7.26
C ILE A 175 -5.55 16.93 -6.14
N PRO A 176 -6.30 17.12 -5.03
CA PRO A 176 -5.81 17.88 -3.89
C PRO A 176 -4.49 17.32 -3.32
N PRO A 177 -3.60 18.16 -2.78
CA PRO A 177 -2.34 17.70 -2.19
C PRO A 177 -2.52 16.84 -0.93
N THR A 178 -3.70 16.84 -0.33
CA THR A 178 -4.09 16.02 0.83
C THR A 178 -4.68 14.67 0.42
N SER A 179 -4.86 14.39 -0.88
CA SER A 179 -5.42 13.12 -1.35
C SER A 179 -4.47 11.96 -1.06
N LEU A 180 -5.04 10.80 -0.70
CA LEU A 180 -4.31 9.53 -0.56
C LEU A 180 -3.54 9.14 -1.84
N LEU A 181 -4.04 9.54 -3.01
CA LEU A 181 -3.35 9.24 -4.27
C LEU A 181 -1.98 9.92 -4.38
N ARG A 182 -1.77 11.03 -3.67
CA ARG A 182 -0.48 11.74 -3.70
C ARG A 182 0.68 10.91 -3.17
N GLU A 183 0.43 9.87 -2.37
CA GLU A 183 1.45 8.89 -1.98
C GLU A 183 2.10 8.22 -3.21
N PHE A 184 1.30 7.97 -4.25
CA PHE A 184 1.76 7.28 -5.47
C PHE A 184 2.22 8.25 -6.55
N LEU A 185 1.56 9.40 -6.65
CA LEU A 185 1.75 10.38 -7.72
C LEU A 185 2.79 11.47 -7.39
N GLY A 186 3.04 11.68 -6.11
CA GLY A 186 3.83 12.80 -5.61
C GLY A 186 3.01 14.07 -5.37
N GLY A 187 3.66 15.11 -4.85
CA GLY A 187 3.03 16.39 -4.52
C GLY A 187 2.10 16.33 -3.32
N SER A 188 2.32 15.38 -2.39
CA SER A 188 1.61 15.33 -1.11
C SER A 188 1.98 16.52 -0.23
N SER A 189 0.99 17.07 0.49
CA SER A 189 1.23 18.04 1.57
C SER A 189 1.70 17.37 2.87
N PHE A 190 1.58 16.05 2.98
CA PHE A 190 2.12 15.29 4.09
C PHE A 190 3.61 15.03 3.89
N LYS A 191 4.37 15.11 4.97
CA LYS A 191 5.80 14.73 5.02
C LYS A 191 5.90 13.32 5.60
N TYR A 192 6.57 12.44 4.89
CA TYR A 192 6.78 11.04 5.26
C TYR A 192 8.22 10.81 5.77
#